data_46b6d2c127081ce80430ed91b2870fe8
#
_entry.id   46b6d2c127081ce80430ed91b2870fe8
#
_cell.length_a   1.000
_cell.length_b   1.000
_cell.length_c   1.000
_cell.angle_alpha   90.00
_cell.angle_beta   90.00
_cell.angle_gamma   90.00
#
_symmetry.space_group_name_H-M   'P 1'
#
loop_
_entity.id
_entity.type
_entity.pdbx_description
1 polymer ?
#
loop_
_entity_poly.entity_id
_entity_poly.type
_entity_poly.pdbx_seq_one_letter_code
_entity_poly.pdbx_strand_id
1 'polypeptide(L)'
;MSLELAPRPFNEEIRAKTVISTGLIDSPEPELFQIYSDLAKDVSGFDKASFSLYDLDFQCPISSTGYEEDRNGQKYARDSLNVCSYVILDSEPLLISDMSKHPTWKSHPRILDGSGTLGYAGFPVINKDNYALGTLCMLNKTPKSLDTNQVDLLKKITANI
;
A
#
# COMPACT_ATOMS: atom_id res chain seq x y z
N MET A 1 -14.78 -11.02 -13.66
CA MET A 1 -14.74 -9.57 -13.37
C MET A 1 -13.65 -8.93 -14.19
N SER A 2 -13.92 -7.79 -14.79
CA SER A 2 -12.92 -7.03 -15.53
C SER A 2 -12.03 -6.24 -14.57
N LEU A 3 -10.76 -6.07 -14.94
CA LEU A 3 -9.82 -5.26 -14.21
C LEU A 3 -10.04 -3.78 -14.54
N GLU A 4 -10.28 -2.97 -13.53
CA GLU A 4 -10.58 -1.56 -13.66
C GLU A 4 -9.67 -0.71 -12.77
N LEU A 5 -9.57 0.58 -13.08
CA LEU A 5 -8.91 1.54 -12.21
C LEU A 5 -9.71 1.67 -10.91
N ALA A 6 -9.01 1.82 -9.78
CA ALA A 6 -9.68 2.00 -8.50
C ALA A 6 -10.51 3.29 -8.51
N PRO A 7 -11.77 3.24 -8.03
CA PRO A 7 -12.56 4.47 -7.88
C PRO A 7 -11.95 5.35 -6.78
N ARG A 8 -12.36 6.62 -6.73
CA ARG A 8 -11.98 7.50 -5.64
C ARG A 8 -12.90 7.24 -4.43
N PRO A 9 -12.37 7.35 -3.19
CA PRO A 9 -13.22 7.31 -2.00
C PRO A 9 -14.26 8.44 -2.01
N PHE A 10 -15.40 8.22 -1.38
CA PHE A 10 -16.45 9.24 -1.32
C PHE A 10 -16.01 10.54 -0.60
N ASN A 11 -15.02 10.46 0.28
CA ASN A 11 -14.47 11.58 1.05
C ASN A 11 -13.16 12.10 0.48
N GLU A 12 -12.91 11.91 -0.81
CA GLU A 12 -11.62 12.15 -1.47
C GLU A 12 -11.06 13.54 -1.26
N GLU A 13 -11.88 14.60 -1.38
CA GLU A 13 -11.37 15.97 -1.25
C GLU A 13 -10.83 16.26 0.15
N ILE A 14 -11.57 15.89 1.19
CA ILE A 14 -11.14 16.11 2.58
C ILE A 14 -9.95 15.23 2.91
N ARG A 15 -9.99 13.99 2.46
CA ARG A 15 -8.90 13.02 2.63
C ARG A 15 -7.60 13.56 2.04
N ALA A 16 -7.64 14.01 0.78
CA ALA A 16 -6.46 14.53 0.09
C ALA A 16 -5.93 15.82 0.71
N LYS A 17 -6.81 16.73 1.15
CA LYS A 17 -6.41 17.93 1.87
C LYS A 17 -5.69 17.59 3.18
N THR A 18 -6.17 16.58 3.90
CA THR A 18 -5.53 16.11 5.12
C THR A 18 -4.13 15.58 4.84
N VAL A 19 -3.96 14.80 3.77
CA VAL A 19 -2.64 14.31 3.33
C VAL A 19 -1.71 15.48 3.03
N ILE A 20 -2.15 16.45 2.25
CA ILE A 20 -1.35 17.62 1.89
C ILE A 20 -0.95 18.39 3.14
N SER A 21 -1.83 18.51 4.13
CA SER A 21 -1.55 19.22 5.38
C SER A 21 -0.43 18.60 6.21
N THR A 22 -0.07 17.34 5.97
CA THR A 22 1.08 16.72 6.66
C THR A 22 2.41 17.30 6.22
N GLY A 23 2.48 17.89 5.02
CA GLY A 23 3.72 18.38 4.42
C GLY A 23 4.63 17.28 3.87
N LEU A 24 4.28 16.01 4.05
CA LEU A 24 5.15 14.88 3.71
C LEU A 24 5.21 14.60 2.21
N ILE A 25 4.25 15.08 1.42
CA ILE A 25 4.27 14.89 -0.03
C ILE A 25 5.42 15.67 -0.66
N ASP A 26 5.59 16.93 -0.27
CA ASP A 26 6.64 17.80 -0.81
C ASP A 26 7.97 17.68 -0.04
N SER A 27 7.90 17.30 1.22
CA SER A 27 9.06 17.13 2.09
C SER A 27 8.96 15.82 2.85
N PRO A 28 9.16 14.68 2.18
CA PRO A 28 9.10 13.38 2.85
C PRO A 28 10.25 13.26 3.85
N GLU A 29 9.95 12.63 4.98
CA GLU A 29 10.92 12.39 6.04
C GLU A 29 11.09 10.88 6.22
N PRO A 30 11.75 10.20 5.26
CA PRO A 30 11.83 8.74 5.26
C PRO A 30 12.46 8.16 6.53
N GLU A 31 13.41 8.86 7.11
CA GLU A 31 14.09 8.40 8.34
C GLU A 31 13.13 8.29 9.54
N LEU A 32 12.05 9.07 9.58
CA LEU A 32 11.06 9.00 10.65
C LEU A 32 10.12 7.80 10.48
N PHE A 33 9.93 7.34 9.25
CA PHE A 33 8.97 6.31 8.92
C PHE A 33 9.60 4.98 8.53
N GLN A 34 10.92 4.93 8.38
CA GLN A 34 11.61 3.72 7.92
C GLN A 34 11.36 2.52 8.83
N ILE A 35 11.24 2.75 10.13
CA ILE A 35 10.97 1.68 11.09
C ILE A 35 9.67 0.93 10.76
N TYR A 36 8.66 1.62 10.25
CA TYR A 36 7.37 0.98 9.94
C TYR A 36 7.48 0.05 8.75
N SER A 37 8.19 0.47 7.70
CA SER A 37 8.45 -0.39 6.54
C SER A 37 9.31 -1.59 6.92
N ASP A 38 10.34 -1.39 7.73
CA ASP A 38 11.23 -2.46 8.19
C ASP A 38 10.49 -3.48 9.05
N LEU A 39 9.67 -3.01 10.01
CA LEU A 39 8.86 -3.88 10.84
C LEU A 39 7.82 -4.66 10.02
N ALA A 40 7.18 -4.00 9.06
CA ALA A 40 6.21 -4.65 8.19
C ALA A 40 6.84 -5.79 7.40
N LYS A 41 8.03 -5.56 6.84
CA LYS A 41 8.78 -6.60 6.13
C LYS A 41 9.16 -7.75 7.07
N ASP A 42 9.67 -7.44 8.25
CA ASP A 42 10.12 -8.45 9.21
C ASP A 42 8.95 -9.29 9.75
N VAL A 43 7.85 -8.64 10.14
CA VAL A 43 6.66 -9.31 10.68
C VAL A 43 6.00 -10.18 9.62
N SER A 44 5.85 -9.66 8.41
CA SER A 44 5.18 -10.38 7.31
C SER A 44 6.04 -11.47 6.70
N GLY A 45 7.36 -11.29 6.71
CA GLY A 45 8.27 -12.15 5.97
C GLY A 45 8.19 -11.96 4.45
N PHE A 46 7.54 -10.92 3.98
CA PHE A 46 7.44 -10.59 2.56
C PHE A 46 8.76 -9.99 2.06
N ASP A 47 8.97 -10.00 0.74
CA ASP A 47 10.21 -9.50 0.14
C ASP A 47 10.36 -7.99 0.24
N LYS A 48 9.24 -7.27 0.22
CA LYS A 48 9.21 -5.81 0.13
C LYS A 48 8.12 -5.24 1.02
N ALA A 49 8.35 -4.03 1.53
CA ALA A 49 7.34 -3.25 2.24
C ALA A 49 7.50 -1.77 1.93
N SER A 50 6.39 -1.04 1.93
CA SER A 50 6.40 0.40 1.66
C SER A 50 5.24 1.09 2.39
N PHE A 51 5.55 2.24 2.99
CA PHE A 51 4.54 3.17 3.49
C PHE A 51 4.40 4.30 2.46
N SER A 52 3.18 4.51 1.96
CA SER A 52 2.87 5.53 0.96
C SER A 52 1.69 6.37 1.39
N LEU A 53 1.72 7.65 1.01
CA LEU A 53 0.57 8.55 1.13
C LEU A 53 -0.04 8.78 -0.25
N TYR A 54 -1.34 9.04 -0.28
CA TYR A 54 -2.09 9.27 -1.51
C TYR A 54 -2.66 10.68 -1.50
N ASP A 55 -2.19 11.56 -2.40
CA ASP A 55 -2.86 12.82 -2.66
C ASP A 55 -3.97 12.64 -3.72
N LEU A 56 -4.42 13.70 -4.38
CA LEU A 56 -5.47 13.59 -5.39
C LEU A 56 -5.04 12.77 -6.61
N ASP A 57 -3.78 12.93 -7.02
CA ASP A 57 -3.31 12.41 -8.31
C ASP A 57 -2.23 11.35 -8.20
N PHE A 58 -1.54 11.26 -7.06
CA PHE A 58 -0.33 10.45 -6.93
C PHE A 58 -0.34 9.55 -5.71
N GLN A 59 0.32 8.41 -5.86
CA GLN A 59 0.83 7.59 -4.77
C GLN A 59 2.26 8.03 -4.48
N CYS A 60 2.54 8.39 -3.24
CA CYS A 60 3.82 8.96 -2.84
C CYS A 60 4.48 8.09 -1.77
N PRO A 61 5.43 7.20 -2.13
CA PRO A 61 6.17 6.43 -1.13
C PRO A 61 6.98 7.35 -0.21
N ILE A 62 6.82 7.15 1.09
CA ILE A 62 7.55 7.89 2.13
C ILE A 62 8.73 7.06 2.63
N SER A 63 8.52 5.77 2.89
CA SER A 63 9.57 4.84 3.26
C SER A 63 9.38 3.50 2.56
N SER A 64 10.46 2.81 2.28
CA SER A 64 10.43 1.52 1.58
C SER A 64 11.60 0.65 2.01
N THR A 65 11.43 -0.68 1.93
CA THR A 65 12.50 -1.63 2.18
C THR A 65 12.36 -2.85 1.25
N GLY A 66 13.47 -3.45 0.86
CA GLY A 66 13.49 -4.61 -0.03
C GLY A 66 13.43 -4.27 -1.52
N TYR A 67 13.37 -3.01 -1.90
CA TYR A 67 13.39 -2.55 -3.28
C TYR A 67 14.83 -2.30 -3.74
N GLU A 68 15.11 -2.60 -5.00
CA GLU A 68 16.42 -2.32 -5.59
C GLU A 68 16.64 -0.83 -5.83
N GLU A 69 15.55 -0.10 -6.13
CA GLU A 69 15.57 1.33 -6.39
C GLU A 69 15.08 2.12 -5.19
N ASP A 70 15.63 3.31 -4.98
CA ASP A 70 15.11 4.25 -3.99
C ASP A 70 13.80 4.85 -4.51
N ARG A 71 12.70 4.49 -3.86
CA ARG A 71 11.35 4.97 -4.20
C ARG A 71 10.91 6.15 -3.36
N ASN A 72 11.65 6.46 -2.30
CA ASN A 72 11.26 7.51 -1.34
C ASN A 72 11.23 8.87 -2.02
N GLY A 73 10.12 9.58 -1.87
CA GLY A 73 9.94 10.87 -2.50
C GLY A 73 9.51 10.83 -3.97
N GLN A 74 9.38 9.67 -4.56
CA GLN A 74 8.85 9.52 -5.92
C GLN A 74 7.33 9.73 -5.92
N LYS A 75 6.78 10.01 -7.11
CA LYS A 75 5.33 10.15 -7.31
C LYS A 75 4.88 9.23 -8.42
N TYR A 76 3.93 8.35 -8.12
CA TYR A 76 3.36 7.41 -9.10
C TYR A 76 1.90 7.78 -9.35
N ALA A 77 1.49 7.83 -10.62
CA ALA A 77 0.12 8.19 -10.97
C ALA A 77 -0.88 7.19 -10.38
N ARG A 78 -1.94 7.70 -9.77
CA ARG A 78 -3.05 6.88 -9.27
C ARG A 78 -3.87 6.28 -10.40
N ASP A 79 -3.85 6.91 -11.59
CA ASP A 79 -4.55 6.42 -12.77
C ASP A 79 -3.77 5.29 -13.46
N SER A 80 -3.27 4.36 -12.66
CA SER A 80 -2.62 3.12 -13.12
C SER A 80 -3.30 1.93 -12.46
N LEU A 81 -3.18 0.76 -13.09
CA LEU A 81 -3.71 -0.49 -12.54
C LEU A 81 -2.84 -0.93 -11.36
N ASN A 82 -3.10 -0.34 -10.21
CA ASN A 82 -2.32 -0.56 -8.99
C ASN A 82 -3.23 -1.06 -7.87
N VAL A 83 -2.93 -2.23 -7.35
CA VAL A 83 -3.70 -2.85 -6.26
C VAL A 83 -3.72 -1.97 -5.00
N CYS A 84 -2.63 -1.25 -4.71
CA CYS A 84 -2.54 -0.39 -3.54
C CYS A 84 -3.61 0.71 -3.54
N SER A 85 -4.06 1.16 -4.70
CA SER A 85 -5.10 2.19 -4.81
C SER A 85 -6.47 1.72 -4.31
N TYR A 86 -6.68 0.40 -4.22
CA TYR A 86 -7.91 -0.17 -3.66
C TYR A 86 -7.88 -0.22 -2.12
N VAL A 87 -6.70 -0.20 -1.51
CA VAL A 87 -6.56 -0.33 -0.06
C VAL A 87 -7.20 0.83 0.69
N ILE A 88 -7.12 2.04 0.15
CA ILE A 88 -7.68 3.24 0.79
C ILE A 88 -9.21 3.33 0.69
N LEU A 89 -9.86 2.39 0.02
CA LEU A 89 -11.32 2.35 -0.11
C LEU A 89 -12.01 1.68 1.07
N ASP A 90 -11.26 1.00 1.92
CA ASP A 90 -11.81 0.23 3.04
C ASP A 90 -11.00 0.50 4.30
N SER A 91 -11.60 0.21 5.45
CA SER A 91 -10.92 0.24 6.76
C SER A 91 -10.21 -1.06 7.08
N GLU A 92 -10.53 -2.15 6.39
CA GLU A 92 -9.92 -3.46 6.57
C GLU A 92 -8.78 -3.68 5.58
N PRO A 93 -7.77 -4.49 5.95
CA PRO A 93 -6.66 -4.79 5.04
C PRO A 93 -7.12 -5.59 3.82
N LEU A 94 -6.44 -5.37 2.70
CA LEU A 94 -6.60 -6.13 1.47
C LEU A 94 -5.51 -7.20 1.42
N LEU A 95 -5.92 -8.46 1.52
CA LEU A 95 -4.99 -9.61 1.58
C LEU A 95 -5.23 -10.51 0.38
N ILE A 96 -4.20 -10.69 -0.44
CA ILE A 96 -4.24 -11.55 -1.63
C ILE A 96 -3.03 -12.47 -1.59
N SER A 97 -3.24 -13.74 -1.26
CA SER A 97 -2.13 -14.70 -1.13
C SER A 97 -1.51 -15.05 -2.47
N ASP A 98 -2.30 -15.06 -3.54
CA ASP A 98 -1.83 -15.36 -4.90
C ASP A 98 -2.63 -14.55 -5.92
N MET A 99 -2.02 -13.51 -6.46
CA MET A 99 -2.62 -12.63 -7.46
C MET A 99 -3.03 -13.39 -8.73
N SER A 100 -2.27 -14.43 -9.09
CA SER A 100 -2.56 -15.22 -10.30
C SER A 100 -3.85 -16.06 -10.19
N LYS A 101 -4.33 -16.26 -8.98
CA LYS A 101 -5.57 -16.99 -8.69
C LYS A 101 -6.72 -16.08 -8.28
N HIS A 102 -6.47 -14.78 -8.16
CA HIS A 102 -7.50 -13.83 -7.78
C HIS A 102 -8.44 -13.56 -8.96
N PRO A 103 -9.78 -13.56 -8.75
CA PRO A 103 -10.75 -13.39 -9.85
C PRO A 103 -10.54 -12.13 -10.69
N THR A 104 -10.08 -11.05 -10.08
CA THR A 104 -9.85 -9.77 -10.76
C THR A 104 -8.39 -9.62 -11.21
N TRP A 105 -7.43 -9.82 -10.29
CA TRP A 105 -6.03 -9.46 -10.52
C TRP A 105 -5.28 -10.45 -11.40
N LYS A 106 -5.80 -11.67 -11.60
CA LYS A 106 -5.17 -12.66 -12.50
C LYS A 106 -5.00 -12.16 -13.93
N SER A 107 -5.80 -11.18 -14.37
CA SER A 107 -5.73 -10.60 -15.71
C SER A 107 -4.85 -9.35 -15.80
N HIS A 108 -4.22 -8.93 -14.69
CA HIS A 108 -3.30 -7.80 -14.72
C HIS A 108 -2.11 -8.11 -15.65
N PRO A 109 -1.69 -7.15 -16.52
CA PRO A 109 -0.61 -7.40 -17.47
C PRO A 109 0.67 -7.95 -16.85
N ARG A 110 1.09 -7.47 -15.68
CA ARG A 110 2.29 -7.95 -14.99
C ARG A 110 2.13 -9.35 -14.41
N ILE A 111 0.92 -9.76 -14.10
CA ILE A 111 0.65 -11.13 -13.65
C ILE A 111 0.70 -12.07 -14.84
N LEU A 112 0.11 -11.66 -15.97
CA LEU A 112 0.11 -12.47 -17.19
C LEU A 112 1.50 -12.66 -17.77
N ASP A 113 2.36 -11.65 -17.69
CA ASP A 113 3.73 -11.73 -18.22
C ASP A 113 4.76 -12.28 -17.21
N GLY A 114 4.34 -12.54 -15.98
CA GLY A 114 5.19 -13.08 -14.93
C GLY A 114 6.13 -12.08 -14.26
N SER A 115 6.04 -10.80 -14.58
CA SER A 115 6.93 -9.77 -14.00
C SER A 115 6.43 -9.22 -12.66
N GLY A 116 5.17 -9.43 -12.31
CA GLY A 116 4.59 -8.92 -11.08
C GLY A 116 4.82 -9.80 -9.88
N THR A 117 4.53 -9.25 -8.69
CA THR A 117 4.53 -9.98 -7.43
C THR A 117 3.21 -10.72 -7.27
N LEU A 118 3.23 -11.90 -6.66
CA LEU A 118 2.04 -12.74 -6.49
C LEU A 118 1.41 -12.61 -5.11
N GLY A 119 2.23 -12.51 -4.05
CA GLY A 119 1.73 -12.28 -2.70
C GLY A 119 1.56 -10.79 -2.43
N TYR A 120 0.43 -10.41 -1.86
CA TYR A 120 0.11 -9.01 -1.55
C TYR A 120 -0.61 -8.89 -0.22
N ALA A 121 -0.20 -7.89 0.57
CA ALA A 121 -0.92 -7.47 1.76
C ALA A 121 -0.87 -5.95 1.86
N GLY A 122 -2.02 -5.30 1.91
CA GLY A 122 -2.13 -3.85 2.02
C GLY A 122 -2.98 -3.45 3.21
N PHE A 123 -2.45 -2.57 4.05
CA PHE A 123 -3.12 -2.08 5.25
C PHE A 123 -3.36 -0.58 5.10
N PRO A 124 -4.63 -0.11 5.23
CA PRO A 124 -4.89 1.31 5.16
C PRO A 124 -4.34 2.03 6.40
N VAL A 125 -3.70 3.16 6.18
CA VAL A 125 -3.26 4.05 7.25
C VAL A 125 -4.36 5.09 7.47
N ILE A 126 -5.08 4.97 8.58
CA ILE A 126 -6.28 5.74 8.87
C ILE A 126 -6.03 6.66 10.05
N ASN A 127 -6.37 7.96 9.89
CA ASN A 127 -6.19 8.92 10.96
C ASN A 127 -7.34 8.88 11.99
N LYS A 128 -7.24 9.72 13.03
CA LYS A 128 -8.26 9.79 14.09
C LYS A 128 -9.64 10.20 13.59
N ASP A 129 -9.72 10.89 12.46
CA ASP A 129 -10.97 11.33 11.84
C ASP A 129 -11.53 10.30 10.85
N ASN A 130 -10.94 9.10 10.83
CA ASN A 130 -11.33 7.97 9.99
C ASN A 130 -11.12 8.18 8.49
N TYR A 131 -10.13 8.98 8.11
CA TYR A 131 -9.70 9.14 6.71
C TYR A 131 -8.52 8.22 6.42
N ALA A 132 -8.61 7.47 5.32
CA ALA A 132 -7.51 6.66 4.83
C ALA A 132 -6.51 7.56 4.08
N LEU A 133 -5.40 7.87 4.71
CA LEU A 133 -4.39 8.79 4.16
C LEU A 133 -3.42 8.09 3.22
N GLY A 134 -3.20 6.81 3.46
CA GLY A 134 -2.24 6.04 2.70
C GLY A 134 -2.29 4.56 3.04
N THR A 135 -1.20 3.88 2.71
CA THR A 135 -1.11 2.42 2.84
C THR A 135 0.24 1.98 3.39
N LEU A 136 0.22 0.90 4.15
CA LEU A 136 1.40 0.10 4.43
C LEU A 136 1.23 -1.21 3.67
N CYS A 137 2.03 -1.40 2.62
CA CYS A 137 1.90 -2.52 1.70
C CYS A 137 3.12 -3.44 1.77
N MET A 138 2.87 -4.74 1.69
CA MET A 138 3.90 -5.76 1.57
C MET A 138 3.68 -6.54 0.28
N LEU A 139 4.78 -6.80 -0.44
CA LEU A 139 4.77 -7.51 -1.71
C LEU A 139 5.72 -8.71 -1.64
N ASN A 140 5.29 -9.84 -2.17
CA ASN A 140 6.14 -11.04 -2.25
C ASN A 140 6.13 -11.60 -3.66
N LYS A 141 7.30 -11.97 -4.17
CA LYS A 141 7.41 -12.48 -5.54
C LYS A 141 6.59 -13.77 -5.73
N THR A 142 6.62 -14.65 -4.73
CA THR A 142 5.86 -15.90 -4.74
C THR A 142 4.59 -15.75 -3.90
N PRO A 143 3.60 -16.65 -4.07
CA PRO A 143 2.41 -16.62 -3.23
C PRO A 143 2.77 -16.69 -1.75
N LYS A 144 2.10 -15.88 -0.95
CA LYS A 144 2.32 -15.83 0.49
C LYS A 144 1.09 -15.30 1.20
N SER A 145 0.76 -15.87 2.34
CA SER A 145 -0.35 -15.43 3.18
C SER A 145 0.15 -15.06 4.59
N LEU A 146 -0.68 -14.31 5.30
CA LEU A 146 -0.43 -13.91 6.68
C LEU A 146 -1.35 -14.72 7.59
N ASP A 147 -0.83 -15.13 8.76
CA ASP A 147 -1.68 -15.69 9.80
C ASP A 147 -2.37 -14.58 10.63
N THR A 148 -3.28 -14.98 11.51
CA THR A 148 -4.04 -14.03 12.34
C THR A 148 -3.14 -13.16 13.21
N ASN A 149 -2.09 -13.73 13.79
CA ASN A 149 -1.15 -12.98 14.64
C ASN A 149 -0.39 -11.92 13.84
N GLN A 150 0.06 -12.28 12.63
CA GLN A 150 0.75 -11.32 11.75
C GLN A 150 -0.19 -10.18 11.35
N VAL A 151 -1.44 -10.48 10.98
CA VAL A 151 -2.43 -9.45 10.65
C VAL A 151 -2.65 -8.52 11.83
N ASP A 152 -2.82 -9.05 13.04
CA ASP A 152 -3.05 -8.24 14.23
C ASP A 152 -1.86 -7.33 14.56
N LEU A 153 -0.63 -7.86 14.44
CA LEU A 153 0.59 -7.07 14.64
C LEU A 153 0.71 -5.95 13.60
N LEU A 154 0.42 -6.25 12.34
CA LEU A 154 0.50 -5.26 11.26
C LEU A 154 -0.57 -4.17 11.42
N LYS A 155 -1.77 -4.51 11.91
CA LYS A 155 -2.79 -3.52 12.25
C LYS A 155 -2.31 -2.58 13.35
N LYS A 156 -1.61 -3.09 14.36
CA LYS A 156 -1.03 -2.26 15.42
C LYS A 156 0.07 -1.36 14.90
N ILE A 157 0.91 -1.86 14.01
CA ILE A 157 1.97 -1.07 13.38
C ILE A 157 1.34 0.09 12.59
N THR A 158 0.35 -0.18 11.74
CA THR A 158 -0.31 0.87 10.96
C THR A 158 -1.02 1.90 11.84
N ALA A 159 -1.58 1.49 12.96
CA ALA A 159 -2.26 2.39 13.88
C ALA A 159 -1.28 3.37 14.56
N ASN A 160 0.01 3.10 14.54
CA ASN A 160 1.05 3.94 15.15
C ASN A 160 1.76 4.86 14.15
N ILE A 161 1.44 4.74 12.87
CA ILE A 161 1.94 5.67 11.85
C ILE A 161 1.12 6.98 11.91
#